data_fe3300bed3271fbd9299108dd6d9e827
#
_entry.id   fe3300bed3271fbd9299108dd6d9e827
#
_cell.length_a   1.000
_cell.length_b   1.000
_cell.length_c   1.000
_cell.angle_alpha   90.00
_cell.angle_beta   90.00
_cell.angle_gamma   90.00
#
_symmetry.space_group_name_H-M   'P 1'
#
loop_
_entity.id
_entity.type
_entity.pdbx_description
1 polymer ?
#
loop_
_entity_poly.entity_id
_entity_poly.type
_entity_poly.pdbx_seq_one_letter_code
_entity_poly.pdbx_strand_id
1 'polypeptide(L)'
;LALLQIMSISLILFVACKPGVPNRYIQPSELGDILYEYHLAEGITSLKNDTTALYYYKNNILKKHNVTSAEFDSSMVYYLRHADELKKIYEHISDRFSAEAKANGSAIGDFANSAFNSANGDTTNVWQADNGIVLTPYAPTNLYSFTLKVDSTYHKGDKLLLAFDAQFIYQDGVRDGVCVMSVIYNNDSIAS
;
A
#
# COMPACT_ATOMS: atom_id res chain seq x y z
N LEU A 1 -37.43 33.03 -16.79
CA LEU A 1 -36.49 33.09 -15.67
C LEU A 1 -36.68 31.89 -14.75
N ALA A 2 -37.89 31.60 -14.24
CA ALA A 2 -38.16 30.46 -13.34
C ALA A 2 -37.81 29.10 -13.94
N LEU A 3 -38.11 28.85 -15.24
CA LEU A 3 -37.82 27.61 -15.94
C LEU A 3 -36.30 27.36 -16.09
N LEU A 4 -35.53 28.44 -16.31
CA LEU A 4 -34.07 28.40 -16.40
C LEU A 4 -33.43 28.07 -15.05
N GLN A 5 -33.98 28.59 -13.95
CA GLN A 5 -33.54 28.29 -12.59
C GLN A 5 -33.83 26.83 -12.20
N ILE A 6 -34.99 26.29 -12.56
CA ILE A 6 -35.35 24.90 -12.27
C ILE A 6 -34.44 23.94 -13.06
N MET A 7 -34.13 24.26 -14.32
CA MET A 7 -33.22 23.48 -15.15
C MET A 7 -31.78 23.51 -14.61
N SER A 8 -31.31 24.66 -14.09
CA SER A 8 -30.00 24.80 -13.46
C SER A 8 -29.88 23.99 -12.16
N ILE A 9 -30.92 24.01 -11.31
CA ILE A 9 -30.97 23.25 -10.06
C ILE A 9 -31.01 21.72 -10.34
N SER A 10 -31.76 21.32 -11.38
CA SER A 10 -31.80 19.91 -11.79
C SER A 10 -30.46 19.40 -12.29
N LEU A 11 -29.67 20.20 -12.99
CA LEU A 11 -28.35 19.84 -13.49
C LEU A 11 -27.30 19.63 -12.36
N ILE A 12 -27.45 20.37 -11.26
CA ILE A 12 -26.53 20.28 -10.10
C ILE A 12 -26.76 18.97 -9.32
N LEU A 13 -27.97 18.40 -9.33
CA LEU A 13 -28.29 17.17 -8.63
C LEU A 13 -27.70 15.91 -9.28
N PHE A 14 -27.31 15.96 -10.55
CA PHE A 14 -26.68 14.83 -11.24
C PHE A 14 -25.16 14.69 -11.02
N VAL A 15 -24.50 15.68 -10.44
CA VAL A 15 -23.04 15.69 -10.27
C VAL A 15 -22.58 15.01 -8.95
N ALA A 16 -23.50 14.67 -8.05
CA ALA A 16 -23.17 14.32 -6.66
C ALA A 16 -23.04 12.81 -6.36
N CYS A 17 -23.23 11.92 -7.33
CA CYS A 17 -23.11 10.48 -7.07
C CYS A 17 -21.82 9.91 -7.65
N LYS A 18 -20.71 9.95 -6.89
CA LYS A 18 -19.66 8.95 -7.08
C LYS A 18 -20.24 7.62 -6.62
N PRO A 19 -20.25 6.57 -7.47
CA PRO A 19 -20.68 5.26 -7.01
C PRO A 19 -19.76 4.81 -5.88
N GLY A 20 -20.27 4.80 -4.66
CA GLY A 20 -19.57 4.28 -3.51
C GLY A 20 -19.42 2.76 -3.62
N VAL A 21 -18.67 2.19 -2.68
CA VAL A 21 -18.55 0.73 -2.55
C VAL A 21 -19.94 0.12 -2.35
N PRO A 22 -20.35 -0.87 -3.15
CA PRO A 22 -21.65 -1.52 -2.98
C PRO A 22 -21.82 -2.11 -1.58
N ASN A 23 -23.02 -1.98 -0.99
CA ASN A 23 -23.31 -2.40 0.40
C ASN A 23 -23.09 -3.90 0.68
N ARG A 24 -22.97 -4.73 -0.34
CA ARG A 24 -22.64 -6.15 -0.21
C ARG A 24 -21.17 -6.42 0.13
N TYR A 25 -20.32 -5.41 0.04
CA TYR A 25 -18.92 -5.49 0.40
C TYR A 25 -18.65 -4.67 1.66
N ILE A 26 -17.62 -5.05 2.39
CA ILE A 26 -17.17 -4.32 3.57
C ILE A 26 -16.82 -2.88 3.15
N GLN A 27 -17.32 -1.90 3.89
CA GLN A 27 -17.08 -0.50 3.56
C GLN A 27 -15.62 -0.09 3.84
N PRO A 28 -15.07 0.93 3.16
CA PRO A 28 -13.65 1.27 3.22
C PRO A 28 -13.11 1.50 4.64
N SER A 29 -13.88 2.16 5.50
CA SER A 29 -13.46 2.43 6.89
C SER A 29 -13.35 1.16 7.71
N GLU A 30 -14.35 0.27 7.60
CA GLU A 30 -14.37 -1.00 8.33
C GLU A 30 -13.29 -1.96 7.80
N LEU A 31 -13.10 -2.02 6.49
CA LEU A 31 -12.01 -2.79 5.90
C LEU A 31 -10.65 -2.26 6.37
N GLY A 32 -10.49 -0.94 6.46
CA GLY A 32 -9.29 -0.32 7.00
C GLY A 32 -9.00 -0.74 8.45
N ASP A 33 -10.02 -0.76 9.31
CA ASP A 33 -9.86 -1.22 10.69
C ASP A 33 -9.49 -2.70 10.77
N ILE A 34 -10.14 -3.56 9.98
CA ILE A 34 -9.84 -5.00 9.90
C ILE A 34 -8.40 -5.23 9.44
N LEU A 35 -7.98 -4.57 8.36
CA LEU A 35 -6.64 -4.72 7.81
C LEU A 35 -5.57 -4.15 8.75
N TYR A 36 -5.84 -3.03 9.42
CA TYR A 36 -4.96 -2.48 10.43
C TYR A 36 -4.70 -3.49 11.56
N GLU A 37 -5.75 -4.06 12.14
CA GLU A 37 -5.63 -5.06 13.21
C GLU A 37 -4.93 -6.34 12.72
N TYR A 38 -5.21 -6.75 11.48
CA TYR A 38 -4.56 -7.89 10.86
C TYR A 38 -3.05 -7.69 10.72
N HIS A 39 -2.61 -6.55 10.21
CA HIS A 39 -1.18 -6.25 10.07
C HIS A 39 -0.47 -6.10 11.41
N LEU A 40 -1.15 -5.57 12.43
CA LEU A 40 -0.62 -5.53 13.78
C LEU A 40 -0.40 -6.96 14.32
N ALA A 41 -1.38 -7.85 14.14
CA ALA A 41 -1.27 -9.26 14.53
C ALA A 41 -0.17 -9.98 13.74
N GLU A 42 -0.04 -9.70 12.45
CA GLU A 42 1.02 -10.25 11.59
C GLU A 42 2.41 -9.83 12.08
N GLY A 43 2.60 -8.56 12.41
CA GLY A 43 3.85 -8.08 12.99
C GLY A 43 4.24 -8.79 14.29
N ILE A 44 3.26 -8.99 15.20
CA ILE A 44 3.48 -9.68 16.47
C ILE A 44 3.83 -11.17 16.25
N THR A 45 3.12 -11.85 15.34
CA THR A 45 3.32 -13.29 15.09
C THR A 45 4.58 -13.57 14.27
N SER A 46 4.95 -12.67 13.39
CA SER A 46 6.20 -12.73 12.61
C SER A 46 7.43 -12.74 13.52
N LEU A 47 7.43 -11.91 14.57
CA LEU A 47 8.52 -11.90 15.57
C LEU A 47 8.69 -13.24 16.30
N LYS A 48 7.63 -14.07 16.34
CA LYS A 48 7.61 -15.37 17.03
C LYS A 48 7.67 -16.56 16.10
N ASN A 49 7.69 -16.34 14.77
CA ASN A 49 7.54 -17.38 13.74
C ASN A 49 6.30 -18.30 13.96
N ASP A 50 5.20 -17.72 14.48
CA ASP A 50 3.99 -18.49 14.84
C ASP A 50 2.88 -18.24 13.81
N THR A 51 2.91 -19.01 12.73
CA THR A 51 1.89 -18.94 11.67
C THR A 51 0.52 -19.46 12.13
N THR A 52 0.48 -20.34 13.12
CA THR A 52 -0.77 -20.86 13.68
C THR A 52 -1.50 -19.79 14.44
N ALA A 53 -0.78 -18.98 15.23
CA ALA A 53 -1.36 -17.85 15.95
C ALA A 53 -1.96 -16.82 14.98
N LEU A 54 -1.34 -16.56 13.84
CA LEU A 54 -1.87 -15.62 12.84
C LEU A 54 -3.27 -16.04 12.35
N TYR A 55 -3.47 -17.35 12.10
CA TYR A 55 -4.79 -17.87 11.70
C TYR A 55 -5.86 -17.61 12.77
N TYR A 56 -5.54 -17.83 14.04
CA TYR A 56 -6.46 -17.54 15.14
C TYR A 56 -6.73 -16.03 15.27
N TYR A 57 -5.72 -15.19 15.12
CA TYR A 57 -5.91 -13.73 15.14
C TYR A 57 -6.83 -13.28 14.01
N LYS A 58 -6.62 -13.73 12.77
CA LYS A 58 -7.48 -13.39 11.64
C LYS A 58 -8.95 -13.70 11.93
N ASN A 59 -9.23 -14.93 12.39
CA ASN A 59 -10.61 -15.34 12.71
C ASN A 59 -11.23 -14.51 13.84
N ASN A 60 -10.45 -14.18 14.86
CA ASN A 60 -10.93 -13.35 15.98
C ASN A 60 -11.18 -11.90 15.57
N ILE A 61 -10.34 -11.34 14.70
CA ILE A 61 -10.53 -10.00 14.13
C ILE A 61 -11.83 -9.95 13.34
N LEU A 62 -12.02 -10.87 12.38
CA LEU A 62 -13.25 -10.93 11.59
C LEU A 62 -14.50 -11.08 12.49
N LYS A 63 -14.43 -11.96 13.49
CA LYS A 63 -15.51 -12.13 14.45
C LYS A 63 -15.80 -10.86 15.26
N LYS A 64 -14.77 -10.12 15.67
CA LYS A 64 -14.90 -8.83 16.38
C LYS A 64 -15.66 -7.81 15.55
N HIS A 65 -15.42 -7.77 14.26
CA HIS A 65 -16.08 -6.89 13.29
C HIS A 65 -17.42 -7.46 12.77
N ASN A 66 -17.89 -8.62 13.27
CA ASN A 66 -19.07 -9.32 12.78
C ASN A 66 -19.03 -9.63 11.27
N VAL A 67 -17.84 -9.88 10.73
CA VAL A 67 -17.57 -10.19 9.32
C VAL A 67 -17.23 -11.67 9.20
N THR A 68 -17.85 -12.34 8.26
CA THR A 68 -17.50 -13.72 7.90
C THR A 68 -16.26 -13.75 6.98
N SER A 69 -15.55 -14.88 6.95
CA SER A 69 -14.43 -15.06 6.01
C SER A 69 -14.89 -14.90 4.56
N ALA A 70 -16.09 -15.37 4.22
CA ALA A 70 -16.61 -15.25 2.85
C ALA A 70 -16.91 -13.80 2.44
N GLU A 71 -17.42 -12.98 3.36
CA GLU A 71 -17.62 -11.54 3.16
C GLU A 71 -16.29 -10.82 3.01
N PHE A 72 -15.31 -11.14 3.87
CA PHE A 72 -13.97 -10.59 3.77
C PHE A 72 -13.32 -10.95 2.42
N ASP A 73 -13.31 -12.22 2.05
CA ASP A 73 -12.68 -12.69 0.81
C ASP A 73 -13.36 -12.08 -0.43
N SER A 74 -14.70 -12.02 -0.45
CA SER A 74 -15.43 -11.38 -1.55
C SER A 74 -15.17 -9.87 -1.65
N SER A 75 -15.04 -9.21 -0.50
CA SER A 75 -14.68 -7.78 -0.43
C SER A 75 -13.24 -7.56 -0.92
N MET A 76 -12.29 -8.40 -0.52
CA MET A 76 -10.92 -8.31 -1.01
C MET A 76 -10.84 -8.49 -2.52
N VAL A 77 -11.58 -9.44 -3.12
CA VAL A 77 -11.67 -9.58 -4.58
C VAL A 77 -12.21 -8.32 -5.25
N TYR A 78 -13.20 -7.65 -4.62
CA TYR A 78 -13.71 -6.38 -5.13
C TYR A 78 -12.61 -5.30 -5.09
N TYR A 79 -11.95 -5.10 -3.96
CA TYR A 79 -10.93 -4.06 -3.79
C TYR A 79 -9.67 -4.32 -4.64
N LEU A 80 -9.30 -5.57 -4.85
CA LEU A 80 -8.21 -5.93 -5.77
C LEU A 80 -8.50 -5.53 -7.24
N ARG A 81 -9.77 -5.40 -7.61
CA ARG A 81 -10.19 -4.88 -8.92
C ARG A 81 -10.39 -3.36 -8.93
N HIS A 82 -10.37 -2.73 -7.75
CA HIS A 82 -10.52 -1.29 -7.54
C HIS A 82 -9.30 -0.78 -6.76
N ALA A 83 -8.13 -0.90 -7.38
CA ALA A 83 -6.84 -0.63 -6.75
C ALA A 83 -6.72 0.78 -6.16
N ASP A 84 -7.38 1.77 -6.78
CA ASP A 84 -7.40 3.15 -6.27
C ASP A 84 -8.11 3.26 -4.91
N GLU A 85 -9.18 2.49 -4.71
CA GLU A 85 -9.88 2.47 -3.42
C GLU A 85 -9.07 1.70 -2.37
N LEU A 86 -8.45 0.60 -2.75
CA LEU A 86 -7.57 -0.17 -1.87
C LEU A 86 -6.34 0.67 -1.46
N LYS A 87 -5.74 1.41 -2.38
CA LYS A 87 -4.62 2.32 -2.10
C LYS A 87 -4.99 3.34 -1.01
N LYS A 88 -6.15 3.99 -1.11
CA LYS A 88 -6.61 4.95 -0.09
C LYS A 88 -6.76 4.33 1.29
N ILE A 89 -7.26 3.08 1.36
CA ILE A 89 -7.36 2.35 2.62
C ILE A 89 -5.96 2.13 3.21
N TYR A 90 -4.98 1.72 2.40
CA TYR A 90 -3.62 1.51 2.86
C TYR A 90 -2.87 2.79 3.22
N GLU A 91 -3.11 3.89 2.52
CA GLU A 91 -2.61 5.21 2.91
C GLU A 91 -3.09 5.58 4.33
N HIS A 92 -4.38 5.38 4.59
CA HIS A 92 -4.96 5.62 5.92
C HIS A 92 -4.38 4.72 7.01
N ILE A 93 -4.14 3.44 6.71
CA ILE A 93 -3.50 2.49 7.63
C ILE A 93 -2.05 2.94 7.93
N SER A 94 -1.30 3.34 6.91
CA SER A 94 0.07 3.84 7.04
C SER A 94 0.14 5.08 7.93
N ASP A 95 -0.77 6.04 7.71
CA ASP A 95 -0.86 7.25 8.53
C ASP A 95 -1.15 6.92 9.99
N ARG A 96 -2.04 5.96 10.25
CA ARG A 96 -2.38 5.49 11.59
C ARG A 96 -1.18 4.84 12.28
N PHE A 97 -0.47 3.92 11.63
CA PHE A 97 0.75 3.34 12.16
C PHE A 97 1.80 4.39 12.46
N SER A 98 1.96 5.36 11.56
CA SER A 98 2.90 6.47 11.72
C SER A 98 2.56 7.35 12.93
N ALA A 99 1.28 7.65 13.12
CA ALA A 99 0.81 8.44 14.26
C ALA A 99 1.02 7.70 15.60
N GLU A 100 0.68 6.40 15.64
CA GLU A 100 0.83 5.59 16.85
C GLU A 100 2.30 5.37 17.22
N ALA A 101 3.17 5.13 16.23
CA ALA A 101 4.59 4.99 16.49
C ALA A 101 5.21 6.28 17.02
N LYS A 102 4.84 7.45 16.47
CA LYS A 102 5.25 8.76 17.01
C LYS A 102 4.76 8.95 18.44
N ALA A 103 3.51 8.60 18.74
CA ALA A 103 2.93 8.70 20.08
C ALA A 103 3.67 7.80 21.09
N ASN A 104 4.20 6.67 20.64
CA ASN A 104 5.00 5.74 21.44
C ASN A 104 6.52 6.05 21.46
N GLY A 105 6.92 7.22 20.98
CA GLY A 105 8.31 7.68 21.00
C GLY A 105 9.20 7.04 19.93
N SER A 106 8.63 6.34 18.97
CA SER A 106 9.38 5.79 17.83
C SER A 106 9.49 6.86 16.74
N ALA A 107 10.70 7.25 16.40
CA ALA A 107 10.96 8.10 15.24
C ALA A 107 10.89 7.23 13.98
N ILE A 108 9.72 7.12 13.35
CA ILE A 108 9.55 6.32 12.11
C ILE A 108 10.46 6.84 10.99
N GLY A 109 10.77 8.15 10.98
CA GLY A 109 11.73 8.73 10.05
C GLY A 109 13.16 8.16 10.22
N ASP A 110 13.51 7.71 11.41
CA ASP A 110 14.85 7.17 11.69
C ASP A 110 14.99 5.70 11.30
N PHE A 111 13.92 4.90 11.21
CA PHE A 111 14.03 3.50 10.79
C PHE A 111 14.34 3.36 9.31
N ALA A 112 13.66 4.11 8.45
CA ALA A 112 13.98 4.14 7.03
C ALA A 112 15.35 4.82 6.79
N ASN A 113 15.68 5.89 7.55
CA ASN A 113 16.97 6.55 7.47
C ASN A 113 18.10 5.80 8.18
N SER A 114 17.85 5.10 9.29
CA SER A 114 18.90 4.38 10.02
C SER A 114 19.29 3.06 9.37
N ALA A 115 18.40 2.41 8.64
CA ALA A 115 18.75 1.24 7.83
C ALA A 115 19.70 1.60 6.67
N PHE A 116 19.71 2.88 6.25
CA PHE A 116 20.51 3.37 5.13
C PHE A 116 21.53 4.45 5.50
N ASN A 117 21.46 5.03 6.69
CA ASN A 117 22.53 5.90 7.21
C ASN A 117 23.62 5.05 7.82
N SER A 118 24.62 4.69 7.04
CA SER A 118 25.85 4.22 7.60
C SER A 118 26.48 5.37 8.43
N ALA A 119 27.05 5.04 9.57
CA ALA A 119 27.63 6.00 10.50
C ALA A 119 28.79 6.86 9.92
N ASN A 120 29.06 6.78 8.63
CA ASN A 120 30.11 7.46 7.88
C ASN A 120 29.62 8.22 6.62
N GLY A 121 28.36 8.61 6.54
CA GLY A 121 28.06 9.90 5.95
C GLY A 121 27.81 10.02 4.46
N ASP A 122 27.86 8.99 3.60
CA ASP A 122 27.73 9.16 2.14
C ASP A 122 26.54 8.44 1.50
N THR A 123 25.55 8.00 2.26
CA THR A 123 24.37 7.34 1.72
C THR A 123 23.18 8.29 1.72
N THR A 124 22.58 8.50 0.55
CA THR A 124 21.40 9.36 0.36
C THR A 124 20.22 8.55 -0.15
N ASN A 125 19.04 8.80 0.40
CA ASN A 125 17.80 8.27 -0.16
C ASN A 125 17.41 9.10 -1.39
N VAL A 126 17.45 8.45 -2.55
CA VAL A 126 17.10 9.07 -3.84
C VAL A 126 15.68 8.72 -4.29
N TRP A 127 14.90 8.05 -3.46
CA TRP A 127 13.53 7.70 -3.74
C TRP A 127 12.62 8.94 -3.72
N GLN A 128 11.93 9.21 -4.83
CA GLN A 128 11.06 10.38 -5.00
C GLN A 128 9.58 10.01 -5.21
N ALA A 129 9.29 8.71 -5.25
CA ALA A 129 7.92 8.23 -5.43
C ALA A 129 7.27 7.89 -4.08
N ASP A 130 6.01 7.44 -4.12
CA ASP A 130 5.26 7.00 -2.95
C ASP A 130 6.00 5.87 -2.20
N ASN A 131 6.00 5.93 -0.87
CA ASN A 131 6.63 4.91 -0.02
C ASN A 131 5.81 3.60 0.04
N GLY A 132 4.59 3.60 -0.48
CA GLY A 132 3.72 2.43 -0.52
C GLY A 132 3.11 2.25 -1.91
N ILE A 133 3.17 1.04 -2.42
CA ILE A 133 2.63 0.66 -3.72
C ILE A 133 1.73 -0.54 -3.52
N VAL A 134 0.52 -0.49 -4.06
CA VAL A 134 -0.39 -1.64 -4.07
C VAL A 134 -0.38 -2.27 -5.45
N LEU A 135 0.06 -3.52 -5.52
CA LEU A 135 -0.04 -4.33 -6.72
C LEU A 135 -1.18 -5.34 -6.57
N THR A 136 -1.88 -5.60 -7.65
CA THR A 136 -2.96 -6.59 -7.70
C THR A 136 -2.60 -7.68 -8.71
N PRO A 137 -3.19 -8.87 -8.64
CA PRO A 137 -2.91 -9.92 -9.64
C PRO A 137 -3.45 -9.60 -11.04
N TYR A 138 -4.11 -8.47 -11.21
CA TYR A 138 -4.78 -8.09 -12.48
C TYR A 138 -4.06 -6.92 -13.16
N ALA A 139 -3.87 -7.02 -14.48
CA ALA A 139 -3.37 -5.93 -15.28
C ALA A 139 -4.39 -4.75 -15.30
N PRO A 140 -3.94 -3.50 -15.33
CA PRO A 140 -2.54 -3.03 -15.40
C PRO A 140 -1.86 -2.88 -14.03
N THR A 141 -2.53 -3.17 -12.93
CA THR A 141 -2.07 -2.92 -11.56
C THR A 141 -1.18 -4.03 -10.99
N ASN A 142 -0.80 -5.00 -11.80
CA ASN A 142 0.14 -6.08 -11.44
C ASN A 142 1.61 -5.70 -11.67
N LEU A 143 1.89 -4.52 -12.20
CA LEU A 143 3.22 -4.02 -12.46
C LEU A 143 3.32 -2.56 -12.03
N TYR A 144 4.41 -2.22 -11.36
CA TYR A 144 4.81 -0.84 -11.11
C TYR A 144 6.21 -0.62 -11.69
N SER A 145 6.40 0.47 -12.41
CA SER A 145 7.69 0.85 -12.94
C SER A 145 7.97 2.33 -12.71
N PHE A 146 9.21 2.64 -12.44
CA PHE A 146 9.68 4.02 -12.29
C PHE A 146 11.07 4.15 -12.92
N THR A 147 11.47 5.38 -13.18
CA THR A 147 12.80 5.68 -13.74
C THR A 147 13.47 6.74 -12.89
N LEU A 148 14.66 6.45 -12.39
CA LEU A 148 15.54 7.44 -11.79
C LEU A 148 16.47 7.99 -12.88
N LYS A 149 16.47 9.31 -13.06
CA LYS A 149 17.43 9.96 -13.95
C LYS A 149 18.69 10.30 -13.17
N VAL A 150 19.80 9.84 -13.68
CA VAL A 150 21.13 10.18 -13.14
C VAL A 150 21.44 11.62 -13.48
N ASP A 151 21.85 12.40 -12.49
CA ASP A 151 22.30 13.79 -12.63
C ASP A 151 23.73 13.96 -12.11
N SER A 152 24.17 15.18 -11.90
CA SER A 152 25.53 15.50 -11.44
C SER A 152 25.84 15.05 -10.00
N THR A 153 24.86 14.54 -9.28
CA THR A 153 25.07 14.04 -7.90
C THR A 153 25.59 12.60 -7.89
N TYR A 154 25.47 11.88 -9.02
CA TYR A 154 25.96 10.51 -9.13
C TYR A 154 27.39 10.47 -9.66
N HIS A 155 28.22 9.64 -9.05
CA HIS A 155 29.64 9.53 -9.38
C HIS A 155 30.04 8.11 -9.76
N LYS A 156 31.15 8.00 -10.46
CA LYS A 156 31.71 6.68 -10.81
C LYS A 156 32.08 5.91 -9.53
N GLY A 157 31.48 4.77 -9.33
CA GLY A 157 31.71 3.92 -8.16
C GLY A 157 30.57 3.95 -7.16
N ASP A 158 29.57 4.82 -7.36
CA ASP A 158 28.36 4.81 -6.54
C ASP A 158 27.64 3.47 -6.67
N LYS A 159 27.02 3.05 -5.57
CA LYS A 159 26.22 1.83 -5.51
C LYS A 159 24.77 2.21 -5.27
N LEU A 160 23.89 1.71 -6.11
CA LEU A 160 22.46 1.79 -5.91
C LEU A 160 21.98 0.55 -5.16
N LEU A 161 21.29 0.76 -4.06
CA LEU A 161 20.62 -0.29 -3.31
C LEU A 161 19.12 -0.07 -3.40
N LEU A 162 18.40 -1.04 -3.93
CA LEU A 162 16.94 -1.07 -3.87
C LEU A 162 16.52 -2.08 -2.82
N ALA A 163 15.80 -1.59 -1.81
CA ALA A 163 15.17 -2.43 -0.81
C ALA A 163 13.66 -2.22 -0.86
N PHE A 164 12.92 -3.28 -0.76
CA PHE A 164 11.46 -3.25 -0.65
C PHE A 164 10.97 -4.34 0.29
N ASP A 165 9.91 -4.03 1.01
CA ASP A 165 9.18 -5.00 1.82
C ASP A 165 7.89 -5.36 1.10
N ALA A 166 7.68 -6.66 0.85
CA ALA A 166 6.48 -7.16 0.21
C ALA A 166 5.54 -7.77 1.23
N GLN A 167 4.33 -7.23 1.30
CA GLN A 167 3.28 -7.73 2.17
C GLN A 167 2.16 -8.33 1.34
N PHE A 168 1.93 -9.63 1.51
CA PHE A 168 0.90 -10.35 0.78
C PHE A 168 -0.39 -10.39 1.59
N ILE A 169 -1.38 -9.63 1.15
CA ILE A 169 -2.67 -9.47 1.82
C ILE A 169 -3.54 -10.71 1.62
N TYR A 170 -3.43 -11.34 0.46
CA TYR A 170 -4.20 -12.52 0.12
C TYR A 170 -3.41 -13.79 0.45
N GLN A 171 -4.04 -14.73 1.16
CA GLN A 171 -3.35 -15.94 1.61
C GLN A 171 -3.38 -17.08 0.61
N ASP A 172 -4.31 -17.05 -0.34
CA ASP A 172 -4.46 -18.07 -1.36
C ASP A 172 -3.72 -17.67 -2.64
N GLY A 173 -2.96 -18.60 -3.21
CA GLY A 173 -2.23 -18.40 -4.44
C GLY A 173 -0.72 -18.25 -4.26
N VAL A 174 -0.04 -17.94 -5.35
CA VAL A 174 1.40 -17.76 -5.38
C VAL A 174 1.76 -16.41 -4.77
N ARG A 175 2.69 -16.41 -3.81
CA ARG A 175 3.17 -15.21 -3.12
C ARG A 175 4.55 -14.82 -3.63
N ASP A 176 4.65 -14.60 -4.93
CA ASP A 176 5.89 -14.21 -5.57
C ASP A 176 5.83 -12.76 -6.00
N GLY A 177 6.82 -11.99 -5.59
CA GLY A 177 7.09 -10.63 -6.07
C GLY A 177 8.46 -10.61 -6.74
N VAL A 178 8.55 -10.06 -7.94
CA VAL A 178 9.82 -9.90 -8.65
C VAL A 178 10.14 -8.43 -8.75
N CYS A 179 11.32 -8.04 -8.25
CA CYS A 179 11.87 -6.71 -8.46
C CYS A 179 13.03 -6.80 -9.45
N VAL A 180 13.00 -5.95 -10.46
CA VAL A 180 14.06 -5.86 -11.46
C VAL A 180 14.58 -4.44 -11.49
N MET A 181 15.89 -4.28 -11.33
CA MET A 181 16.58 -3.01 -11.51
C MET A 181 17.43 -3.12 -12.77
N SER A 182 17.23 -2.21 -13.73
CA SER A 182 18.02 -2.14 -14.95
C SER A 182 18.69 -0.78 -15.06
N VAL A 183 19.90 -0.77 -15.53
CA VAL A 183 20.67 0.47 -15.82
C VAL A 183 20.74 0.65 -17.32
N ILE A 184 20.27 1.81 -17.79
CA ILE A 184 20.38 2.21 -19.19
C ILE A 184 21.55 3.19 -19.30
N TYR A 185 22.54 2.83 -20.08
CA TYR A 185 23.71 3.67 -20.31
C TYR A 185 23.46 4.68 -21.44
N ASN A 186 24.30 5.71 -21.52
CA ASN A 186 24.20 6.76 -22.54
C ASN A 186 24.35 6.24 -23.99
N ASN A 187 24.83 5.03 -24.18
CA ASN A 187 24.97 4.35 -25.48
C ASN A 187 23.81 3.38 -25.74
N ASP A 188 22.70 3.52 -25.01
CA ASP A 188 21.50 2.68 -25.06
C ASP A 188 21.72 1.19 -24.70
N SER A 189 22.91 0.83 -24.19
CA SER A 189 23.09 -0.51 -23.63
C SER A 189 22.39 -0.64 -22.26
N ILE A 190 21.92 -1.85 -21.97
CA ILE A 190 21.18 -2.16 -20.72
C ILE A 190 21.96 -3.20 -19.95
N ALA A 191 22.11 -2.97 -18.63
CA ALA A 191 22.55 -3.96 -17.66
C ALA A 191 21.43 -4.18 -16.62
N SER A 192 21.16 -5.42 -16.25
CA SER A 192 20.13 -5.82 -15.27
C SER A 192 20.70 -6.88 -14.33
#